data_7fe13e352f2fe56af50e636d58a9df46
#
_entry.id   7fe13e352f2fe56af50e636d58a9df46
#
_cell.length_a   1.000
_cell.length_b   1.000
_cell.length_c   1.000
_cell.angle_alpha   90.00
_cell.angle_beta   90.00
_cell.angle_gamma   90.00
#
_symmetry.space_group_name_H-M   'P 1'
#
loop_
_entity.id
_entity.type
_entity.pdbx_description
1 polymer ?
#
loop_
_entity_poly.entity_id
_entity_poly.type
_entity_poly.pdbx_seq_one_letter_code
_entity_poly.pdbx_strand_id
1 'polypeptide(L)'
;MRKGERKLLKDSIIQYVKENTAKISLEELDTVLTAEAIAGYFQVKRNTVSYYLNQEIGKTFFKINTRPVRFLDKKIFEKNFFTVSKDVYASVNDLLDENKQKNGIQKEEKQEMNFVEEQDVFQNLIGSNGSLKKPIEQMKTSIFYPNTSLPVFLHGPTGSGKSFMARKIYEFAVQEGILKPDAPFVIMNCAQYVNNIELLSSNLFGYVKGAFTGAYATTKGLLEAADGGMLFLDEVHRLNSESQEKLFVFLDQGIFRRMGESEGWHKAKVRMVMATTENLESNFLDTFLRRIPIIVQIPSLKERGEQERLQFIYHF
;
A
#
# COMPACT_ATOMS: atom_id res chain seq x y z
N MET A 1 -6.17 -41.06 3.64
CA MET A 1 -4.82 -41.47 3.20
C MET A 1 -4.19 -42.37 4.26
N ARG A 2 -3.68 -43.53 3.86
CA ARG A 2 -2.98 -44.51 4.72
C ARG A 2 -1.61 -43.93 5.12
N LYS A 3 -1.03 -44.41 6.24
CA LYS A 3 0.25 -43.85 6.81
C LYS A 3 1.42 -43.87 5.80
N GLY A 4 1.45 -44.88 4.92
CA GLY A 4 2.44 -45.03 3.83
C GLY A 4 2.28 -43.98 2.72
N GLU A 5 1.06 -43.67 2.33
CA GLU A 5 0.75 -42.67 1.28
C GLU A 5 1.13 -41.27 1.71
N ARG A 6 0.95 -40.95 3.01
CA ARG A 6 1.36 -39.63 3.58
C ARG A 6 2.87 -39.45 3.56
N LYS A 7 3.65 -40.50 3.83
CA LYS A 7 5.10 -40.47 3.78
C LYS A 7 5.59 -40.23 2.36
N LEU A 8 5.04 -41.01 1.40
CA LEU A 8 5.38 -40.86 0.00
C LEU A 8 5.08 -39.46 -0.55
N LEU A 9 3.92 -38.90 -0.22
CA LEU A 9 3.55 -37.55 -0.62
C LEU A 9 4.51 -36.50 -0.01
N LYS A 10 4.89 -36.64 1.28
CA LYS A 10 5.86 -35.75 1.91
C LYS A 10 7.19 -35.80 1.17
N ASP A 11 7.70 -36.99 0.89
CA ASP A 11 8.99 -37.18 0.20
C ASP A 11 8.96 -36.59 -1.21
N SER A 12 7.85 -36.74 -1.93
CA SER A 12 7.65 -36.16 -3.25
C SER A 12 7.61 -34.61 -3.22
N ILE A 13 6.96 -34.01 -2.23
CA ILE A 13 6.94 -32.55 -2.04
C ILE A 13 8.34 -32.03 -1.75
N ILE A 14 9.10 -32.71 -0.89
CA ILE A 14 10.48 -32.35 -0.56
C ILE A 14 11.36 -32.41 -1.81
N GLN A 15 11.25 -33.48 -2.59
CA GLN A 15 12.00 -33.66 -3.83
C GLN A 15 11.67 -32.58 -4.86
N TYR A 16 10.38 -32.24 -5.02
CA TYR A 16 9.95 -31.17 -5.91
C TYR A 16 10.56 -29.79 -5.56
N VAL A 17 10.59 -29.44 -4.26
CA VAL A 17 11.22 -28.18 -3.82
C VAL A 17 12.71 -28.18 -4.14
N LYS A 18 13.41 -29.30 -3.92
CA LYS A 18 14.85 -29.44 -4.25
C LYS A 18 15.11 -29.22 -5.74
N GLU A 19 14.39 -29.91 -6.59
CA GLU A 19 14.57 -29.83 -8.05
C GLU A 19 14.28 -28.44 -8.60
N ASN A 20 13.28 -27.75 -8.05
CA ASN A 20 12.94 -26.41 -8.49
C ASN A 20 13.86 -25.34 -7.87
N THR A 21 14.38 -25.55 -6.64
CA THR A 21 15.44 -24.68 -6.09
C THR A 21 16.70 -24.72 -6.96
N ALA A 22 17.00 -25.85 -7.59
CA ALA A 22 18.16 -26.00 -8.48
C ALA A 22 18.03 -25.22 -9.81
N LYS A 23 16.81 -24.88 -10.22
CA LYS A 23 16.52 -24.23 -11.51
C LYS A 23 16.22 -22.74 -11.40
N ILE A 24 16.06 -22.23 -10.18
CA ILE A 24 15.64 -20.85 -9.93
C ILE A 24 16.79 -19.87 -10.18
N SER A 25 16.50 -18.69 -10.68
CA SER A 25 17.39 -17.53 -10.70
C SER A 25 17.12 -16.61 -9.51
N LEU A 26 18.06 -15.72 -9.12
CA LEU A 26 17.84 -14.74 -8.05
C LEU A 26 16.71 -13.75 -8.38
N GLU A 27 16.49 -13.47 -9.66
CA GLU A 27 15.41 -12.59 -10.14
C GLU A 27 14.02 -13.24 -10.02
N GLU A 28 13.97 -14.58 -10.01
CA GLU A 28 12.71 -15.33 -9.93
C GLU A 28 12.32 -15.73 -8.51
N LEU A 29 13.13 -15.38 -7.50
CA LEU A 29 12.87 -15.67 -6.09
C LEU A 29 11.49 -15.18 -5.63
N ASP A 30 10.94 -14.15 -6.27
CA ASP A 30 9.64 -13.57 -5.95
C ASP A 30 8.43 -14.29 -6.58
N THR A 31 8.64 -15.23 -7.50
CA THR A 31 7.55 -15.81 -8.28
C THR A 31 7.28 -17.30 -8.03
N VAL A 32 8.23 -18.03 -7.45
CA VAL A 32 8.21 -19.50 -7.42
C VAL A 32 8.26 -20.11 -6.01
N LEU A 33 7.95 -21.40 -5.92
CA LEU A 33 8.05 -22.25 -4.71
C LEU A 33 7.17 -21.82 -3.53
N THR A 34 5.98 -21.31 -3.83
CA THR A 34 4.96 -21.06 -2.81
C THR A 34 4.20 -22.33 -2.44
N ALA A 35 3.72 -22.42 -1.19
CA ALA A 35 2.90 -23.55 -0.76
C ALA A 35 1.64 -23.74 -1.60
N GLU A 36 1.13 -22.66 -2.21
CA GLU A 36 -0.05 -22.71 -3.08
C GLU A 36 0.27 -23.29 -4.46
N ALA A 37 1.37 -22.87 -5.08
CA ALA A 37 1.83 -23.40 -6.35
C ALA A 37 2.16 -24.92 -6.24
N ILE A 38 2.85 -25.30 -5.15
CA ILE A 38 3.19 -26.70 -4.87
C ILE A 38 1.92 -27.53 -4.64
N ALA A 39 0.94 -26.98 -3.90
CA ALA A 39 -0.34 -27.65 -3.64
C ALA A 39 -1.14 -27.88 -4.93
N GLY A 40 -1.13 -26.91 -5.85
CA GLY A 40 -1.72 -27.05 -7.19
C GLY A 40 -1.07 -28.17 -8.00
N TYR A 41 0.26 -28.25 -8.01
CA TYR A 41 0.99 -29.29 -8.73
C TYR A 41 0.65 -30.71 -8.23
N PHE A 42 0.59 -30.91 -6.90
CA PHE A 42 0.28 -32.21 -6.29
C PHE A 42 -1.22 -32.46 -6.10
N GLN A 43 -2.09 -31.53 -6.49
CA GLN A 43 -3.55 -31.59 -6.30
C GLN A 43 -3.97 -31.87 -4.84
N VAL A 44 -3.28 -31.25 -3.89
CA VAL A 44 -3.53 -31.38 -2.45
C VAL A 44 -3.88 -30.02 -1.83
N LYS A 45 -4.38 -30.02 -0.59
CA LYS A 45 -4.69 -28.78 0.12
C LYS A 45 -3.40 -28.02 0.50
N ARG A 46 -3.36 -26.71 0.31
CA ARG A 46 -2.26 -25.81 0.69
C ARG A 46 -1.76 -26.07 2.12
N ASN A 47 -2.68 -26.26 3.07
CA ASN A 47 -2.32 -26.51 4.47
C ASN A 47 -1.51 -27.82 4.65
N THR A 48 -1.74 -28.83 3.82
CA THR A 48 -0.96 -30.08 3.85
C THR A 48 0.48 -29.83 3.43
N VAL A 49 0.69 -29.08 2.35
CA VAL A 49 2.02 -28.68 1.86
C VAL A 49 2.74 -27.83 2.90
N SER A 50 2.08 -26.77 3.39
CA SER A 50 2.66 -25.89 4.42
C SER A 50 3.05 -26.65 5.68
N TYR A 51 2.25 -27.64 6.10
CA TYR A 51 2.55 -28.47 7.27
C TYR A 51 3.82 -29.30 7.05
N TYR A 52 3.99 -29.96 5.90
CA TYR A 52 5.17 -30.76 5.63
C TYR A 52 6.43 -29.91 5.45
N LEU A 53 6.35 -28.81 4.74
CA LEU A 53 7.50 -27.93 4.51
C LEU A 53 7.96 -27.23 5.79
N ASN A 54 7.06 -26.78 6.66
CA ASN A 54 7.43 -26.17 7.93
C ASN A 54 8.13 -27.16 8.89
N GLN A 55 7.91 -28.47 8.79
CA GLN A 55 8.64 -29.47 9.57
C GLN A 55 10.10 -29.62 9.15
N GLU A 56 10.45 -29.20 7.95
CA GLU A 56 11.79 -29.29 7.38
C GLU A 56 12.58 -27.97 7.45
N ILE A 57 11.96 -26.89 7.96
CA ILE A 57 12.66 -25.61 8.20
C ILE A 57 13.74 -25.80 9.26
N GLY A 58 14.93 -25.27 9.01
CA GLY A 58 16.12 -25.44 9.87
C GLY A 58 16.83 -26.77 9.72
N LYS A 59 16.28 -27.74 8.96
CA LYS A 59 16.91 -29.03 8.63
C LYS A 59 17.36 -29.08 7.19
N THR A 60 16.41 -29.00 6.29
CA THR A 60 16.61 -29.13 4.84
C THR A 60 16.30 -27.81 4.14
N PHE A 61 15.32 -27.09 4.62
CA PHE A 61 14.80 -25.87 3.99
C PHE A 61 15.00 -24.63 4.85
N PHE A 62 15.07 -23.50 4.19
CA PHE A 62 14.78 -22.20 4.77
C PHE A 62 13.55 -21.60 4.08
N LYS A 63 12.96 -20.59 4.70
CA LYS A 63 11.79 -19.89 4.12
C LYS A 63 11.98 -18.39 4.09
N ILE A 64 11.34 -17.77 3.10
CA ILE A 64 11.17 -16.33 3.01
C ILE A 64 9.72 -16.03 3.39
N ASN A 65 9.53 -15.28 4.46
CA ASN A 65 8.22 -15.06 5.10
C ASN A 65 7.43 -13.92 4.42
N THR A 66 7.50 -13.87 3.09
CA THR A 66 6.69 -12.99 2.25
C THR A 66 5.23 -13.49 2.13
N ARG A 67 4.37 -12.75 1.49
CA ARG A 67 3.02 -13.21 1.15
C ARG A 67 2.89 -13.28 -0.37
N PRO A 68 2.87 -14.50 -0.92
CA PRO A 68 2.88 -15.83 -0.28
C PRO A 68 4.26 -16.26 0.24
N VAL A 69 4.28 -17.12 1.27
CA VAL A 69 5.51 -17.69 1.86
C VAL A 69 6.19 -18.62 0.86
N ARG A 70 7.52 -18.54 0.75
CA ARG A 70 8.35 -19.35 -0.15
C ARG A 70 9.27 -20.27 0.63
N PHE A 71 9.53 -21.44 0.05
CA PHE A 71 10.38 -22.48 0.65
C PHE A 71 11.47 -22.88 -0.33
N LEU A 72 12.72 -22.92 0.15
CA LEU A 72 13.90 -23.19 -0.66
C LEU A 72 14.78 -24.24 0.03
N ASP A 73 15.39 -25.12 -0.75
CA ASP A 73 16.38 -26.07 -0.22
C ASP A 73 17.68 -25.32 0.14
N LYS A 74 18.08 -25.42 1.40
CA LYS A 74 19.23 -24.69 1.91
C LYS A 74 20.53 -25.06 1.22
N LYS A 75 20.82 -26.36 1.08
CA LYS A 75 22.07 -26.84 0.49
C LYS A 75 22.19 -26.53 -1.00
N ILE A 76 21.09 -26.67 -1.73
CA ILE A 76 21.07 -26.40 -3.18
C ILE A 76 21.19 -24.90 -3.42
N PHE A 77 20.50 -24.10 -2.63
CA PHE A 77 20.60 -22.64 -2.70
C PHE A 77 22.01 -22.14 -2.39
N GLU A 78 22.62 -22.64 -1.31
CA GLU A 78 23.99 -22.29 -0.92
C GLU A 78 25.05 -22.71 -1.95
N LYS A 79 24.83 -23.83 -2.64
CA LYS A 79 25.71 -24.29 -3.72
C LYS A 79 25.66 -23.39 -4.96
N ASN A 80 24.47 -22.87 -5.28
CA ASN A 80 24.26 -22.12 -6.53
C ASN A 80 24.46 -20.61 -6.36
N PHE A 81 24.31 -20.08 -5.14
CA PHE A 81 24.30 -18.64 -4.89
C PHE A 81 25.25 -18.23 -3.77
N PHE A 82 24.79 -18.29 -2.51
CA PHE A 82 25.57 -17.89 -1.34
C PHE A 82 25.05 -18.57 -0.07
N THR A 83 25.90 -18.59 0.98
CA THR A 83 25.57 -19.23 2.27
C THR A 83 24.53 -18.44 3.05
N VAL A 84 23.47 -19.09 3.53
CA VAL A 84 22.41 -18.51 4.34
C VAL A 84 22.61 -18.81 5.84
N SER A 85 22.53 -17.78 6.70
CA SER A 85 22.73 -17.92 8.15
C SER A 85 21.44 -18.15 8.92
N LYS A 86 20.29 -17.72 8.36
CA LYS A 86 18.99 -17.83 9.00
C LYS A 86 18.14 -18.92 8.34
N ASP A 87 17.25 -19.51 9.12
CA ASP A 87 16.26 -20.46 8.60
C ASP A 87 14.94 -19.77 8.16
N VAL A 88 14.78 -18.49 8.52
CA VAL A 88 13.61 -17.66 8.17
C VAL A 88 14.07 -16.24 7.87
N TYR A 89 13.75 -15.76 6.67
CA TYR A 89 13.97 -14.39 6.22
C TYR A 89 12.65 -13.63 6.16
N ALA A 90 12.66 -12.35 6.51
CA ALA A 90 11.45 -11.52 6.47
C ALA A 90 11.03 -11.18 5.04
N SER A 91 12.01 -11.00 4.14
CA SER A 91 11.80 -10.67 2.73
C SER A 91 12.94 -11.24 1.86
N VAL A 92 12.79 -11.17 0.54
CA VAL A 92 13.89 -11.48 -0.40
C VAL A 92 15.06 -10.52 -0.19
N ASN A 93 14.80 -9.26 0.09
CA ASN A 93 15.84 -8.28 0.38
C ASN A 93 16.62 -8.64 1.66
N ASP A 94 15.96 -9.08 2.75
CA ASP A 94 16.64 -9.55 3.97
C ASP A 94 17.61 -10.72 3.67
N LEU A 95 17.26 -11.60 2.73
CA LEU A 95 18.13 -12.67 2.25
C LEU A 95 19.31 -12.14 1.41
N LEU A 96 19.08 -11.21 0.51
CA LEU A 96 20.12 -10.64 -0.37
C LEU A 96 21.09 -9.73 0.38
N ASP A 97 20.64 -8.99 1.39
CA ASP A 97 21.47 -8.09 2.19
C ASP A 97 22.46 -8.85 3.07
N GLU A 98 22.13 -10.06 3.52
CA GLU A 98 23.07 -10.93 4.19
C GLU A 98 24.29 -11.26 3.31
N ASN A 99 24.08 -11.45 2.01
CA ASN A 99 25.15 -11.70 1.05
C ASN A 99 26.03 -10.46 0.84
N LYS A 100 25.45 -9.27 0.79
CA LYS A 100 26.21 -8.01 0.66
C LYS A 100 27.12 -7.76 1.86
N GLN A 101 26.65 -8.03 3.08
CA GLN A 101 27.47 -7.86 4.31
C GLN A 101 28.67 -8.81 4.38
N LYS A 102 28.55 -10.05 3.85
CA LYS A 102 29.65 -11.03 3.83
C LYS A 102 30.72 -10.73 2.77
N ASN A 103 30.32 -10.10 1.65
CA ASN A 103 31.26 -9.72 0.56
C ASN A 103 31.94 -8.36 0.78
N GLY A 104 31.55 -7.59 1.80
CA GLY A 104 32.10 -6.27 2.12
C GLY A 104 33.45 -6.24 2.82
N ILE A 105 34.11 -7.40 3.09
CA ILE A 105 35.43 -7.46 3.78
C ILE A 105 36.62 -7.55 2.81
N GLN A 106 36.41 -7.65 1.51
CA GLN A 106 37.50 -7.61 0.52
C GLN A 106 37.11 -6.81 -0.71
N LYS A 107 37.30 -5.52 -0.69
CA LYS A 107 37.74 -4.63 -1.78
C LYS A 107 37.40 -3.18 -1.47
N GLU A 108 38.30 -2.51 -0.77
CA GLU A 108 38.55 -1.10 -1.00
C GLU A 108 39.25 -1.00 -2.37
N GLU A 109 38.67 -0.24 -3.20
CA GLU A 109 39.07 0.53 -4.38
C GLU A 109 38.23 0.27 -5.64
N LYS A 110 37.60 1.36 -6.03
CA LYS A 110 37.10 1.78 -7.34
C LYS A 110 35.60 1.64 -7.63
N GLN A 111 35.13 2.84 -7.77
CA GLN A 111 33.94 3.32 -8.50
C GLN A 111 32.68 3.51 -7.67
N GLU A 112 32.58 4.76 -7.19
CA GLU A 112 31.31 5.45 -6.96
C GLU A 112 30.40 5.26 -8.19
N MET A 113 29.49 4.32 -8.08
CA MET A 113 28.22 4.37 -8.78
C MET A 113 27.16 4.48 -7.67
N ASN A 114 26.62 5.68 -7.53
CA ASN A 114 25.54 6.03 -6.64
C ASN A 114 24.36 5.05 -6.81
N PHE A 115 24.34 3.96 -6.05
CA PHE A 115 23.10 3.34 -5.63
C PHE A 115 22.62 4.19 -4.44
N VAL A 116 21.78 5.17 -4.75
CA VAL A 116 20.93 5.80 -3.78
C VAL A 116 20.10 4.65 -3.20
N GLU A 117 20.35 4.22 -1.95
CA GLU A 117 19.35 3.52 -1.16
C GLU A 117 18.10 4.39 -1.26
N GLU A 118 17.05 3.92 -1.91
CA GLU A 118 15.77 4.60 -1.91
C GLU A 118 15.28 4.61 -0.47
N GLN A 119 15.65 5.66 0.24
CA GLN A 119 15.23 5.87 1.62
C GLN A 119 13.70 5.97 1.63
N ASP A 120 13.06 5.13 2.43
CA ASP A 120 11.62 5.21 2.68
C ASP A 120 11.23 6.68 2.90
N VAL A 121 10.32 7.20 2.09
CA VAL A 121 9.87 8.61 2.12
C VAL A 121 9.43 9.08 3.51
N PHE A 122 9.10 8.15 4.41
CA PHE A 122 8.72 8.42 5.80
C PHE A 122 9.90 8.38 6.78
N GLN A 123 11.08 7.87 6.38
CA GLN A 123 12.20 7.62 7.30
C GLN A 123 12.70 8.89 7.99
N ASN A 124 12.75 10.00 7.25
CA ASN A 124 13.28 11.27 7.73
C ASN A 124 12.22 12.17 8.39
N LEU A 125 11.01 11.65 8.64
CA LEU A 125 9.98 12.44 9.30
C LEU A 125 10.21 12.48 10.81
N ILE A 126 10.14 13.68 11.39
CA ILE A 126 10.15 13.83 12.84
C ILE A 126 8.97 13.06 13.43
N GLY A 127 9.27 12.08 14.29
CA GLY A 127 8.29 11.18 14.89
C GLY A 127 8.00 9.90 14.07
N SER A 128 8.71 9.62 12.98
CA SER A 128 8.52 8.38 12.19
C SER A 128 8.65 7.11 13.02
N ASN A 129 9.58 7.08 13.97
CA ASN A 129 9.79 5.98 14.93
C ASN A 129 9.08 6.22 16.28
N GLY A 130 8.35 7.31 16.42
CA GLY A 130 7.66 7.75 17.62
C GLY A 130 6.15 7.89 17.40
N SER A 131 5.64 9.12 17.56
CA SER A 131 4.22 9.44 17.50
C SER A 131 3.56 9.14 16.16
N LEU A 132 4.30 9.17 15.05
CA LEU A 132 3.81 8.89 13.70
C LEU A 132 4.01 7.44 13.25
N LYS A 133 4.66 6.58 14.03
CA LYS A 133 4.93 5.19 13.64
C LYS A 133 3.65 4.44 13.24
N LYS A 134 2.66 4.40 14.15
CA LYS A 134 1.37 3.74 13.88
C LYS A 134 0.59 4.37 12.72
N PRO A 135 0.43 5.71 12.64
CA PRO A 135 -0.10 6.38 11.46
C PRO A 135 0.57 5.95 10.15
N ILE A 136 1.90 5.95 10.09
CA ILE A 136 2.66 5.55 8.89
C ILE A 136 2.39 4.09 8.51
N GLU A 137 2.41 3.17 9.47
CA GLU A 137 2.11 1.76 9.23
C GLU A 137 0.70 1.56 8.65
N GLN A 138 -0.31 2.28 9.19
CA GLN A 138 -1.68 2.24 8.67
C GLN A 138 -1.77 2.75 7.22
N MET A 139 -1.11 3.87 6.92
CA MET A 139 -1.07 4.46 5.58
C MET A 139 -0.37 3.52 4.58
N LYS A 140 0.78 2.95 4.93
CA LYS A 140 1.48 1.97 4.10
C LYS A 140 0.61 0.75 3.83
N THR A 141 -0.09 0.24 4.86
CA THR A 141 -1.01 -0.89 4.69
C THR A 141 -2.10 -0.60 3.65
N SER A 142 -2.63 0.64 3.60
CA SER A 142 -3.65 1.03 2.62
C SER A 142 -3.12 0.97 1.19
N ILE A 143 -1.87 1.36 1.00
CA ILE A 143 -1.23 1.41 -0.32
C ILE A 143 -0.98 0.00 -0.87
N PHE A 144 -0.54 -0.93 -0.03
CA PHE A 144 -0.29 -2.31 -0.44
C PHE A 144 -1.53 -3.18 -0.59
N TYR A 145 -2.72 -2.66 -0.30
CA TYR A 145 -3.94 -3.46 -0.47
C TYR A 145 -4.22 -3.71 -1.95
N PRO A 146 -4.32 -5.00 -2.39
CA PRO A 146 -4.43 -5.34 -3.79
C PRO A 146 -5.81 -5.01 -4.37
N ASN A 147 -5.82 -4.61 -5.66
CA ASN A 147 -6.97 -4.45 -6.57
C ASN A 147 -7.94 -3.29 -6.31
N THR A 148 -8.16 -2.89 -5.08
CA THR A 148 -8.93 -1.70 -4.73
C THR A 148 -8.15 -0.96 -3.66
N SER A 149 -7.74 0.27 -3.95
CA SER A 149 -7.13 1.09 -2.92
C SER A 149 -8.11 1.25 -1.77
N LEU A 150 -7.70 0.86 -0.57
CA LEU A 150 -8.48 1.22 0.61
C LEU A 150 -8.40 2.74 0.79
N PRO A 151 -9.54 3.44 0.82
CA PRO A 151 -9.53 4.87 1.10
C PRO A 151 -8.98 5.12 2.50
N VAL A 152 -8.17 6.17 2.62
CA VAL A 152 -7.56 6.59 3.88
C VAL A 152 -8.24 7.86 4.38
N PHE A 153 -8.58 7.89 5.66
CA PHE A 153 -9.10 9.07 6.32
C PHE A 153 -8.09 9.59 7.34
N LEU A 154 -7.51 10.75 7.08
CA LEU A 154 -6.60 11.43 7.99
C LEU A 154 -7.42 12.33 8.92
N HIS A 155 -7.45 12.01 10.20
CA HIS A 155 -8.12 12.78 11.23
C HIS A 155 -7.12 13.42 12.18
N GLY A 156 -7.32 14.68 12.53
CA GLY A 156 -6.46 15.37 13.48
C GLY A 156 -6.64 16.89 13.42
N PRO A 157 -6.17 17.64 14.42
CA PRO A 157 -6.37 19.07 14.50
C PRO A 157 -5.70 19.84 13.35
N THR A 158 -6.09 21.10 13.18
CA THR A 158 -5.43 22.00 12.23
C THR A 158 -3.93 22.09 12.53
N GLY A 159 -3.10 22.09 11.48
CA GLY A 159 -1.64 22.16 11.63
C GLY A 159 -0.97 20.85 12.05
N SER A 160 -1.69 19.72 12.18
CA SER A 160 -1.08 18.42 12.53
C SER A 160 -0.26 17.78 11.40
N GLY A 161 -0.34 18.33 10.17
CA GLY A 161 0.42 17.85 9.00
C GLY A 161 -0.34 16.89 8.10
N LYS A 162 -1.69 16.86 8.12
CA LYS A 162 -2.52 15.96 7.29
C LYS A 162 -2.21 16.06 5.80
N SER A 163 -2.16 17.26 5.24
CA SER A 163 -1.88 17.49 3.82
C SER A 163 -0.45 17.07 3.43
N PHE A 164 0.51 17.27 4.35
CA PHE A 164 1.87 16.80 4.19
C PHE A 164 1.93 15.24 4.18
N MET A 165 1.20 14.59 5.09
CA MET A 165 1.12 13.13 5.12
C MET A 165 0.45 12.57 3.86
N ALA A 166 -0.59 13.24 3.34
CA ALA A 166 -1.22 12.84 2.08
C ALA A 166 -0.23 12.88 0.89
N ARG A 167 0.64 13.88 0.83
CA ARG A 167 1.72 13.93 -0.17
C ARG A 167 2.74 12.79 0.03
N LYS A 168 3.11 12.49 1.28
CA LYS A 168 4.02 11.39 1.59
C LYS A 168 3.44 10.02 1.24
N ILE A 169 2.12 9.82 1.39
CA ILE A 169 1.43 8.61 0.92
C ILE A 169 1.56 8.47 -0.59
N TYR A 170 1.38 9.57 -1.34
CA TYR A 170 1.54 9.55 -2.80
C TYR A 170 2.98 9.22 -3.20
N GLU A 171 3.98 9.92 -2.62
CA GLU A 171 5.39 9.68 -2.88
C GLU A 171 5.77 8.22 -2.58
N PHE A 172 5.28 7.65 -1.49
CA PHE A 172 5.46 6.26 -1.14
C PHE A 172 4.84 5.30 -2.17
N ALA A 173 3.62 5.59 -2.65
CA ALA A 173 2.97 4.78 -3.65
C ALA A 173 3.70 4.79 -5.01
N VAL A 174 4.36 5.89 -5.35
CA VAL A 174 5.24 5.99 -6.53
C VAL A 174 6.54 5.22 -6.29
N GLN A 175 7.18 5.41 -5.14
CA GLN A 175 8.43 4.71 -4.76
C GLN A 175 8.25 3.18 -4.80
N GLU A 176 7.13 2.67 -4.28
CA GLU A 176 6.82 1.23 -4.29
C GLU A 176 6.31 0.71 -5.65
N GLY A 177 6.33 1.53 -6.70
CA GLY A 177 5.88 1.16 -8.04
C GLY A 177 4.39 0.87 -8.16
N ILE A 178 3.59 1.23 -7.15
CA ILE A 178 2.13 1.03 -7.13
C ILE A 178 1.42 2.10 -7.96
N LEU A 179 1.96 3.30 -7.97
CA LEU A 179 1.62 4.36 -8.90
C LEU A 179 2.77 4.58 -9.86
N LYS A 180 2.45 4.97 -11.09
CA LYS A 180 3.45 5.36 -12.07
C LYS A 180 4.16 6.65 -11.62
N PRO A 181 5.40 6.91 -12.05
CA PRO A 181 6.11 8.15 -11.73
C PRO A 181 5.38 9.43 -12.19
N ASP A 182 4.60 9.34 -13.25
CA ASP A 182 3.80 10.42 -13.84
C ASP A 182 2.31 10.38 -13.44
N ALA A 183 1.94 9.53 -12.47
CA ALA A 183 0.56 9.42 -11.99
C ALA A 183 0.07 10.76 -11.41
N PRO A 184 -1.15 11.20 -11.71
CA PRO A 184 -1.65 12.47 -11.20
C PRO A 184 -1.83 12.44 -9.67
N PHE A 185 -1.36 13.51 -8.99
CA PHE A 185 -1.70 13.82 -7.61
C PHE A 185 -2.59 15.05 -7.57
N VAL A 186 -3.89 14.83 -7.47
CA VAL A 186 -4.89 15.90 -7.49
C VAL A 186 -5.29 16.28 -6.07
N ILE A 187 -5.36 17.56 -5.78
CA ILE A 187 -5.70 18.09 -4.45
C ILE A 187 -6.92 18.99 -4.56
N MET A 188 -7.87 18.80 -3.65
CA MET A 188 -9.02 19.68 -3.48
C MET A 188 -9.21 20.02 -2.01
N ASN A 189 -9.24 21.30 -1.67
CA ASN A 189 -9.68 21.74 -0.35
C ASN A 189 -11.17 22.10 -0.42
N CYS A 190 -12.00 21.29 0.23
CA CYS A 190 -13.45 21.46 0.22
C CYS A 190 -13.90 22.76 0.93
N ALA A 191 -13.09 23.31 1.84
CA ALA A 191 -13.42 24.56 2.54
C ALA A 191 -13.45 25.77 1.60
N GLN A 192 -12.79 25.72 0.45
CA GLN A 192 -12.86 26.80 -0.55
C GLN A 192 -14.27 26.98 -1.16
N TYR A 193 -15.13 25.99 -0.99
CA TYR A 193 -16.46 25.94 -1.62
C TYR A 193 -17.61 26.04 -0.61
N VAL A 194 -17.35 26.51 0.62
CA VAL A 194 -18.35 26.57 1.72
C VAL A 194 -19.62 27.34 1.32
N ASN A 195 -19.48 28.38 0.50
CA ASN A 195 -20.59 29.21 0.06
C ASN A 195 -21.27 28.72 -1.23
N ASN A 196 -20.74 27.65 -1.84
CA ASN A 196 -21.30 27.10 -3.10
C ASN A 196 -21.03 25.58 -3.21
N ILE A 197 -21.91 24.82 -2.59
CA ILE A 197 -21.84 23.35 -2.56
C ILE A 197 -22.04 22.74 -3.96
N GLU A 198 -22.83 23.37 -4.84
CA GLU A 198 -22.99 22.93 -6.22
C GLU A 198 -21.68 23.04 -7.01
N LEU A 199 -20.93 24.12 -6.77
CA LEU A 199 -19.60 24.30 -7.36
C LEU A 199 -18.61 23.24 -6.84
N LEU A 200 -18.68 22.88 -5.56
CA LEU A 200 -17.89 21.77 -5.00
C LEU A 200 -18.18 20.46 -5.73
N SER A 201 -19.48 20.09 -5.84
CA SER A 201 -19.91 18.87 -6.50
C SER A 201 -19.54 18.87 -8.00
N SER A 202 -19.72 20.00 -8.69
CA SER A 202 -19.39 20.13 -10.11
C SER A 202 -17.89 20.00 -10.38
N ASN A 203 -17.04 20.51 -9.49
CA ASN A 203 -15.59 20.33 -9.61
C ASN A 203 -15.17 18.90 -9.32
N LEU A 204 -15.75 18.25 -8.32
CA LEU A 204 -15.39 16.89 -7.94
C LEU A 204 -15.83 15.86 -8.98
N PHE A 205 -17.11 15.90 -9.40
CA PHE A 205 -17.70 14.90 -10.29
C PHE A 205 -17.72 15.32 -11.77
N GLY A 206 -17.52 16.60 -12.07
CA GLY A 206 -17.75 17.15 -13.41
C GLY A 206 -19.24 17.43 -13.67
N TYR A 207 -19.55 18.02 -14.82
CA TYR A 207 -20.91 18.35 -15.23
C TYR A 207 -21.08 18.27 -16.74
N VAL A 208 -22.30 18.03 -17.18
CA VAL A 208 -22.69 18.11 -18.59
C VAL A 208 -23.22 19.50 -18.94
N LYS A 209 -23.18 19.86 -20.23
CA LYS A 209 -23.78 21.10 -20.72
C LYS A 209 -25.25 21.17 -20.30
N GLY A 210 -25.67 22.30 -19.72
CA GLY A 210 -27.03 22.52 -19.25
C GLY A 210 -27.34 21.99 -17.84
N ALA A 211 -26.37 21.44 -17.12
CA ALA A 211 -26.57 20.92 -15.77
C ALA A 211 -27.03 22.00 -14.77
N PHE A 212 -26.60 23.23 -14.96
CA PHE A 212 -26.99 24.40 -14.15
C PHE A 212 -26.84 25.69 -14.97
N THR A 213 -27.34 26.82 -14.48
CA THR A 213 -27.20 28.12 -15.13
C THR A 213 -25.71 28.48 -15.25
N GLY A 214 -25.21 28.61 -16.48
CA GLY A 214 -23.80 28.87 -16.77
C GLY A 214 -23.00 27.63 -17.21
N ALA A 215 -23.60 26.43 -17.21
CA ALA A 215 -22.97 25.23 -17.74
C ALA A 215 -23.00 25.20 -19.29
N TYR A 216 -22.18 26.02 -19.92
CA TYR A 216 -22.15 26.17 -21.39
C TYR A 216 -21.50 24.99 -22.12
N ALA A 217 -20.64 24.24 -21.44
CA ALA A 217 -19.92 23.09 -21.98
C ALA A 217 -19.87 21.94 -20.95
N THR A 218 -19.69 20.71 -21.44
CA THR A 218 -19.42 19.58 -20.59
C THR A 218 -17.98 19.66 -20.06
N THR A 219 -17.79 19.50 -18.76
CA THR A 219 -16.49 19.62 -18.08
C THR A 219 -16.22 18.38 -17.24
N LYS A 220 -14.98 17.88 -17.35
CA LYS A 220 -14.50 16.75 -16.52
C LYS A 220 -14.28 17.20 -15.07
N GLY A 221 -14.57 16.30 -14.14
CA GLY A 221 -14.30 16.51 -12.72
C GLY A 221 -12.92 16.03 -12.27
N LEU A 222 -12.60 16.32 -11.00
CA LEU A 222 -11.32 15.93 -10.38
C LEU A 222 -11.17 14.41 -10.26
N LEU A 223 -12.26 13.64 -10.15
CA LEU A 223 -12.21 12.18 -10.20
C LEU A 223 -11.65 11.67 -11.53
N GLU A 224 -12.04 12.29 -12.65
CA GLU A 224 -11.48 11.94 -13.96
C GLU A 224 -10.04 12.43 -14.11
N ALA A 225 -9.72 13.61 -13.58
CA ALA A 225 -8.37 14.17 -13.61
C ALA A 225 -7.36 13.35 -12.79
N ALA A 226 -7.84 12.66 -11.75
CA ALA A 226 -7.04 11.81 -10.88
C ALA A 226 -6.96 10.35 -11.35
N ASP A 227 -7.55 10.00 -12.49
CA ASP A 227 -7.57 8.61 -12.98
C ASP A 227 -6.15 8.04 -13.14
N GLY A 228 -5.93 6.86 -12.61
CA GLY A 228 -4.61 6.20 -12.54
C GLY A 228 -3.68 6.74 -11.45
N GLY A 229 -4.12 7.70 -10.64
CA GLY A 229 -3.34 8.36 -9.61
C GLY A 229 -4.01 8.44 -8.24
N MET A 230 -3.85 9.59 -7.59
CA MET A 230 -4.36 9.84 -6.24
C MET A 230 -5.14 11.16 -6.16
N LEU A 231 -6.27 11.14 -5.47
CA LEU A 231 -7.05 12.34 -5.13
C LEU A 231 -7.02 12.55 -3.62
N PHE A 232 -6.55 13.72 -3.21
CA PHE A 232 -6.59 14.19 -1.83
C PHE A 232 -7.69 15.22 -1.64
N LEU A 233 -8.67 14.89 -0.78
CA LEU A 233 -9.74 15.79 -0.37
C LEU A 233 -9.47 16.30 1.05
N ASP A 234 -9.11 17.57 1.17
CA ASP A 234 -8.93 18.21 2.46
C ASP A 234 -10.24 18.85 2.94
N GLU A 235 -10.44 18.93 4.26
CA GLU A 235 -11.64 19.44 4.92
C GLU A 235 -12.94 18.81 4.38
N VAL A 236 -12.90 17.47 4.23
CA VAL A 236 -13.95 16.69 3.54
C VAL A 236 -15.30 16.73 4.26
N HIS A 237 -15.36 17.13 5.53
CA HIS A 237 -16.60 17.39 6.27
C HIS A 237 -17.48 18.50 5.65
N ARG A 238 -16.94 19.27 4.72
CA ARG A 238 -17.71 20.26 3.94
C ARG A 238 -18.55 19.66 2.83
N LEU A 239 -18.42 18.37 2.54
CA LEU A 239 -19.32 17.66 1.62
C LEU A 239 -20.72 17.55 2.22
N ASN A 240 -21.74 17.95 1.47
CA ASN A 240 -23.11 17.69 1.86
C ASN A 240 -23.48 16.19 1.71
N SER A 241 -24.61 15.78 2.24
CA SER A 241 -25.05 14.37 2.21
C SER A 241 -25.13 13.81 0.80
N GLU A 242 -25.64 14.59 -0.18
CA GLU A 242 -25.73 14.16 -1.58
C GLU A 242 -24.33 13.87 -2.18
N SER A 243 -23.35 14.75 -1.92
CA SER A 243 -21.97 14.53 -2.41
C SER A 243 -21.31 13.36 -1.70
N GLN A 244 -21.58 13.12 -0.41
CA GLN A 244 -21.13 11.95 0.32
C GLN A 244 -21.72 10.67 -0.27
N GLU A 245 -23.00 10.64 -0.63
CA GLU A 245 -23.64 9.49 -1.28
C GLU A 245 -23.06 9.20 -2.66
N LYS A 246 -22.82 10.22 -3.48
CA LYS A 246 -22.15 10.06 -4.77
C LYS A 246 -20.73 9.52 -4.62
N LEU A 247 -19.98 10.07 -3.66
CA LEU A 247 -18.62 9.61 -3.36
C LEU A 247 -18.61 8.19 -2.79
N PHE A 248 -19.61 7.80 -2.00
CA PHE A 248 -19.82 6.43 -1.54
C PHE A 248 -19.93 5.45 -2.71
N VAL A 249 -20.74 5.75 -3.74
CA VAL A 249 -20.85 4.90 -4.93
C VAL A 249 -19.50 4.76 -5.64
N PHE A 250 -18.77 5.87 -5.73
CA PHE A 250 -17.43 5.85 -6.31
C PHE A 250 -16.46 4.98 -5.51
N LEU A 251 -16.42 5.11 -4.19
CA LEU A 251 -15.55 4.30 -3.32
C LEU A 251 -15.88 2.80 -3.38
N ASP A 252 -17.13 2.47 -3.58
CA ASP A 252 -17.61 1.07 -3.62
C ASP A 252 -17.37 0.40 -4.99
N GLN A 253 -17.59 1.13 -6.09
CA GLN A 253 -17.66 0.55 -7.44
C GLN A 253 -16.68 1.18 -8.45
N GLY A 254 -16.00 2.27 -8.08
CA GLY A 254 -15.14 3.02 -9.00
C GLY A 254 -15.90 3.73 -10.12
N ILE A 255 -17.21 3.96 -9.95
CA ILE A 255 -18.08 4.60 -10.93
C ILE A 255 -18.73 5.86 -10.36
N PHE A 256 -19.02 6.82 -11.21
CA PHE A 256 -19.71 8.05 -10.85
C PHE A 256 -20.48 8.62 -12.04
N ARG A 257 -21.33 9.62 -11.79
CA ARG A 257 -22.01 10.41 -12.81
C ARG A 257 -21.63 11.87 -12.67
N ARG A 258 -21.52 12.56 -13.80
CA ARG A 258 -21.41 14.00 -13.82
C ARG A 258 -22.73 14.65 -13.38
N MET A 259 -22.66 15.87 -12.91
CA MET A 259 -23.87 16.64 -12.58
C MET A 259 -24.70 16.87 -13.84
N GLY A 260 -26.03 16.73 -13.71
CA GLY A 260 -26.98 16.85 -14.82
C GLY A 260 -27.03 15.63 -15.76
N GLU A 261 -26.29 14.59 -15.53
CA GLU A 261 -26.28 13.36 -16.32
C GLU A 261 -27.25 12.34 -15.73
N SER A 262 -28.29 11.98 -16.51
CA SER A 262 -29.31 11.01 -16.12
C SER A 262 -28.95 9.57 -16.48
N GLU A 263 -28.17 9.37 -17.55
CA GLU A 263 -27.82 8.07 -18.09
C GLU A 263 -26.28 7.92 -18.20
N GLY A 264 -25.80 6.68 -18.15
CA GLY A 264 -24.38 6.38 -18.25
C GLY A 264 -23.63 6.43 -16.91
N TRP A 265 -22.46 5.80 -16.90
CA TRP A 265 -21.53 5.80 -15.78
C TRP A 265 -20.12 6.04 -16.29
N HIS A 266 -19.41 6.93 -15.62
CA HIS A 266 -17.98 7.11 -15.82
C HIS A 266 -17.23 6.19 -14.84
N LYS A 267 -16.01 5.79 -15.21
CA LYS A 267 -15.12 4.96 -14.36
C LYS A 267 -13.81 5.69 -14.21
N ALA A 268 -13.25 5.61 -12.99
CA ALA A 268 -11.89 6.04 -12.73
C ALA A 268 -11.25 5.13 -11.66
N LYS A 269 -9.94 4.92 -11.77
CA LYS A 269 -9.14 4.19 -10.80
C LYS A 269 -8.33 5.19 -9.99
N VAL A 270 -8.88 5.63 -8.86
CA VAL A 270 -8.27 6.69 -8.04
C VAL A 270 -8.03 6.19 -6.63
N ARG A 271 -6.83 6.40 -6.11
CA ARG A 271 -6.54 6.22 -4.68
C ARG A 271 -7.05 7.44 -3.93
N MET A 272 -7.94 7.22 -2.97
CA MET A 272 -8.56 8.30 -2.21
C MET A 272 -7.88 8.48 -0.87
N VAL A 273 -7.43 9.72 -0.60
CA VAL A 273 -7.01 10.18 0.71
C VAL A 273 -7.90 11.35 1.09
N MET A 274 -8.50 11.28 2.27
CA MET A 274 -9.41 12.31 2.77
C MET A 274 -8.89 12.83 4.09
N ALA A 275 -9.14 14.10 4.39
CA ALA A 275 -8.73 14.70 5.67
C ALA A 275 -9.83 15.57 6.28
N THR A 276 -9.92 15.54 7.60
CA THR A 276 -10.82 16.39 8.38
C THR A 276 -10.23 16.76 9.73
N THR A 277 -10.68 17.90 10.26
CA THR A 277 -10.43 18.33 11.64
C THR A 277 -11.62 17.99 12.56
N GLU A 278 -12.78 17.68 11.98
CA GLU A 278 -14.04 17.57 12.67
C GLU A 278 -14.34 16.13 13.13
N ASN A 279 -15.23 16.00 14.09
CA ASN A 279 -15.70 14.69 14.57
C ASN A 279 -16.37 13.92 13.42
N LEU A 280 -15.99 12.64 13.26
CA LEU A 280 -16.44 11.81 12.16
C LEU A 280 -17.92 11.44 12.30
N GLU A 281 -18.38 11.07 13.49
CA GLU A 281 -19.75 10.59 13.73
C GLU A 281 -20.81 11.68 13.52
N SER A 282 -20.47 12.95 13.78
CA SER A 282 -21.41 14.07 13.66
C SER A 282 -21.48 14.71 12.27
N ASN A 283 -20.46 14.51 11.44
CA ASN A 283 -20.32 15.24 10.16
C ASN A 283 -20.42 14.35 8.91
N PHE A 284 -20.50 13.03 9.11
CA PHE A 284 -20.53 12.09 8.00
C PHE A 284 -21.67 11.07 8.14
N LEU A 285 -22.17 10.62 7.00
CA LEU A 285 -23.13 9.53 6.95
C LEU A 285 -22.47 8.22 7.38
N ASP A 286 -23.14 7.42 8.18
CA ASP A 286 -22.67 6.09 8.61
C ASP A 286 -22.34 5.20 7.42
N THR A 287 -23.13 5.28 6.35
CA THR A 287 -22.91 4.54 5.10
C THR A 287 -21.62 4.92 4.44
N PHE A 288 -21.24 6.20 4.47
CA PHE A 288 -19.98 6.70 3.94
C PHE A 288 -18.78 6.24 4.78
N LEU A 289 -18.84 6.37 6.10
CA LEU A 289 -17.76 5.97 7.00
C LEU A 289 -17.46 4.46 6.94
N ARG A 290 -18.46 3.62 6.74
CA ARG A 290 -18.28 2.15 6.60
C ARG A 290 -17.45 1.75 5.38
N ARG A 291 -17.28 2.63 4.40
CA ARG A 291 -16.44 2.40 3.19
C ARG A 291 -15.01 2.86 3.37
N ILE A 292 -14.69 3.45 4.53
CA ILE A 292 -13.37 3.97 4.85
C ILE A 292 -12.79 3.15 6.02
N PRO A 293 -12.21 1.99 5.74
CA PRO A 293 -11.77 1.07 6.80
C PRO A 293 -10.51 1.55 7.52
N ILE A 294 -9.79 2.53 6.96
CA ILE A 294 -8.54 3.04 7.53
C ILE A 294 -8.71 4.49 7.94
N ILE A 295 -8.89 4.69 9.24
CA ILE A 295 -8.90 5.99 9.89
C ILE A 295 -7.57 6.15 10.62
N VAL A 296 -6.79 7.13 10.19
CA VAL A 296 -5.45 7.42 10.69
C VAL A 296 -5.50 8.69 11.54
N GLN A 297 -5.28 8.54 12.83
CA GLN A 297 -5.20 9.67 13.75
C GLN A 297 -3.82 10.31 13.65
N ILE A 298 -3.75 11.58 13.23
CA ILE A 298 -2.52 12.36 13.21
C ILE A 298 -2.47 13.24 14.46
N PRO A 299 -1.55 12.97 15.40
CA PRO A 299 -1.48 13.70 16.65
C PRO A 299 -1.06 15.16 16.43
N SER A 300 -1.61 16.06 17.26
CA SER A 300 -1.16 17.45 17.30
C SER A 300 0.28 17.53 17.80
N LEU A 301 0.95 18.67 17.55
CA LEU A 301 2.31 18.91 18.06
C LEU A 301 2.37 18.86 19.60
N LYS A 302 1.26 19.20 20.29
CA LYS A 302 1.17 19.11 21.75
C LYS A 302 1.11 17.67 22.27
N GLU A 303 0.50 16.77 21.52
CA GLU A 303 0.38 15.36 21.86
C GLU A 303 1.64 14.56 21.52
N ARG A 304 2.51 15.12 20.67
CA ARG A 304 3.83 14.54 20.39
C ARG A 304 4.76 14.74 21.57
N GLY A 305 5.61 13.79 21.86
CA GLY A 305 6.55 13.87 22.98
C GLY A 305 7.45 15.09 22.93
N GLU A 306 8.01 15.47 24.07
CA GLU A 306 8.86 16.66 24.21
C GLU A 306 10.07 16.63 23.26
N GLN A 307 10.68 15.48 23.09
CA GLN A 307 11.82 15.32 22.16
C GLN A 307 11.44 15.61 20.71
N GLU A 308 10.27 15.16 20.24
CA GLU A 308 9.81 15.46 18.88
C GLU A 308 9.50 16.97 18.73
N ARG A 309 8.92 17.60 19.75
CA ARG A 309 8.66 19.05 19.74
C ARG A 309 9.94 19.86 19.65
N LEU A 310 10.97 19.47 20.39
CA LEU A 310 12.29 20.11 20.32
C LEU A 310 12.92 19.93 18.94
N GLN A 311 12.83 18.74 18.33
CA GLN A 311 13.30 18.52 16.97
C GLN A 311 12.62 19.43 15.95
N PHE A 312 11.29 19.65 16.06
CA PHE A 312 10.58 20.64 15.23
C PHE A 312 11.14 22.05 15.38
N ILE A 313 11.38 22.50 16.62
CA ILE A 313 11.91 23.86 16.90
C ILE A 313 13.31 24.05 16.30
N TYR A 314 14.15 23.01 16.31
CA TYR A 314 15.51 23.10 15.77
C TYR A 314 15.57 22.90 14.25
N HIS A 315 14.54 22.38 13.64
CA HIS A 315 14.51 22.09 12.20
C HIS A 315 13.90 23.25 11.38
N PHE A 316 13.14 24.11 12.02
CA PHE A 316 12.50 25.30 11.44
C PHE A 316 12.96 26.58 12.16
#